data_c03abd9a4fe8c1ba87a81c94b7e055ce
#
_entry.id   c03abd9a4fe8c1ba87a81c94b7e055ce
#
_cell.length_a   1.000
_cell.length_b   1.000
_cell.length_c   1.000
_cell.angle_alpha   90.00
_cell.angle_beta   90.00
_cell.angle_gamma   90.00
#
_symmetry.space_group_name_H-M   'P 1'
#
loop_
_entity.id
_entity.type
_entity.pdbx_description
1 polymer ?
#
loop_
_entity_poly.entity_id
_entity_poly.type
_entity_poly.pdbx_seq_one_letter_code
_entity_poly.pdbx_strand_id
1 'polypeptide(L)'
;SSYLSIEEDAIRSQFLRCWSIPIGMPEDDSLVVKVKISLRQDGSLMKPPEVTDHQRMNKPSEKYFKVLAESALRAVRRCDPIKTPSIDRYEDWKTLQLNFDPRVILR
;
A
#
# COMPACT_ATOMS: atom_id res chain seq x y z
N SER A 1 -16.68 12.23 1.53
CA SER A 1 -16.73 13.18 2.64
C SER A 1 -15.35 13.31 3.29
N SER A 2 -15.11 14.41 4.01
CA SER A 2 -13.84 14.61 4.71
C SER A 2 -13.58 13.58 5.80
N TYR A 3 -14.62 13.05 6.42
CA TYR A 3 -14.47 12.01 7.44
C TYR A 3 -13.89 10.71 6.87
N LEU A 4 -14.40 10.29 5.72
CA LEU A 4 -13.91 9.08 5.06
C LEU A 4 -12.45 9.25 4.67
N SER A 5 -12.09 10.41 4.13
CA SER A 5 -10.70 10.69 3.76
C SER A 5 -9.76 10.64 4.96
N ILE A 6 -10.18 11.17 6.12
CA ILE A 6 -9.37 11.19 7.33
C ILE A 6 -9.11 9.76 7.83
N GLU A 7 -10.16 8.93 7.88
CA GLU A 7 -10.04 7.56 8.34
C GLU A 7 -9.18 6.72 7.39
N GLU A 8 -9.40 6.85 6.09
CA GLU A 8 -8.61 6.15 5.09
C GLU A 8 -7.15 6.59 5.14
N ASP A 9 -6.90 7.90 5.26
CA ASP A 9 -5.55 8.44 5.32
C ASP A 9 -4.80 7.96 6.57
N ALA A 10 -5.50 7.81 7.69
CA ALA A 10 -4.91 7.28 8.91
C ALA A 10 -4.43 5.84 8.71
N ILE A 11 -5.20 5.04 7.99
CA ILE A 11 -4.82 3.67 7.67
C ILE A 11 -3.64 3.66 6.68
N ARG A 12 -3.73 4.45 5.62
CA ARG A 12 -2.66 4.54 4.62
C ARG A 12 -1.34 4.94 5.24
N SER A 13 -1.36 5.92 6.13
CA SER A 13 -0.16 6.40 6.81
C SER A 13 0.53 5.30 7.60
N GLN A 14 -0.22 4.45 8.26
CA GLN A 14 0.36 3.35 9.03
C GLN A 14 1.15 2.40 8.14
N PHE A 15 0.58 2.02 6.99
CA PHE A 15 1.26 1.14 6.05
C PHE A 15 2.48 1.81 5.41
N LEU A 16 2.34 3.07 5.01
CA LEU A 16 3.44 3.79 4.36
C LEU A 16 4.64 3.98 5.28
N ARG A 17 4.42 4.12 6.59
CA ARG A 17 5.53 4.23 7.54
C ARG A 17 6.35 2.95 7.64
N CYS A 18 5.79 1.82 7.26
CA CYS A 18 6.51 0.54 7.27
C CYS A 18 7.30 0.30 5.99
N TRP A 19 7.19 1.19 5.03
CA TRP A 19 7.80 1.00 3.73
C TRP A 19 9.26 1.46 3.73
N SER A 20 10.16 0.54 3.35
CA SER A 20 11.56 0.85 3.08
C SER A 20 11.72 0.95 1.57
N ILE A 21 11.95 2.18 1.09
CA ILE A 21 12.08 2.43 -0.34
C ILE A 21 13.39 1.84 -0.84
N PRO A 22 13.36 1.00 -1.89
CA PRO A 22 14.61 0.44 -2.43
C PRO A 22 15.55 1.54 -2.93
N ILE A 23 16.84 1.34 -2.68
CA ILE A 23 17.88 2.27 -3.11
C ILE A 23 18.06 2.15 -4.63
N GLY A 24 18.31 3.27 -5.29
CA GLY A 24 18.64 3.28 -6.71
C GLY A 24 17.46 3.24 -7.66
N MET A 25 16.25 3.51 -7.16
CA MET A 25 15.09 3.61 -8.04
C MET A 25 15.23 4.82 -8.95
N PRO A 26 15.04 4.67 -10.28
CA PRO A 26 15.07 5.82 -11.18
C PRO A 26 13.85 6.72 -10.97
N GLU A 27 13.99 7.99 -11.33
CA GLU A 27 12.83 8.89 -11.35
C GLU A 27 12.02 8.60 -12.61
N ASP A 28 10.90 7.94 -12.41
CA ASP A 28 10.04 7.51 -13.51
C ASP A 28 8.60 7.57 -13.00
N ASP A 29 7.77 8.37 -13.68
CA ASP A 29 6.37 8.56 -13.30
C ASP A 29 5.58 7.26 -13.30
N SER A 30 6.01 6.27 -14.06
CA SER A 30 5.34 4.98 -14.13
C SER A 30 5.68 4.05 -12.95
N LEU A 31 6.69 4.42 -12.13
CA LEU A 31 7.08 3.61 -10.98
C LEU A 31 6.27 3.98 -9.75
N VAL A 32 4.99 3.66 -9.80
CA VAL A 32 4.05 3.73 -8.68
C VAL A 32 3.41 2.37 -8.55
N VAL A 33 3.43 1.82 -7.34
CA VAL A 33 2.83 0.52 -7.07
C VAL A 33 1.52 0.72 -6.32
N LYS A 34 0.45 0.22 -6.90
CA LYS A 34 -0.88 0.25 -6.29
C LYS A 34 -1.16 -1.12 -5.70
N VAL A 35 -1.44 -1.15 -4.41
CA VAL A 35 -1.71 -2.39 -3.68
C VAL A 35 -3.11 -2.33 -3.10
N LYS A 36 -3.92 -3.31 -3.44
CA LYS A 36 -5.25 -3.46 -2.87
C LYS A 36 -5.16 -4.29 -1.60
N ILE A 37 -5.74 -3.78 -0.53
CA ILE A 37 -5.80 -4.48 0.75
C ILE A 37 -7.23 -4.66 1.19
N SER A 38 -7.48 -5.74 1.92
CA SER A 38 -8.76 -6.01 2.57
C SER A 38 -8.49 -6.27 4.04
N LEU A 39 -9.19 -5.55 4.91
CA LEU A 39 -8.96 -5.58 6.35
C LEU A 39 -10.13 -6.18 7.09
N ARG A 40 -9.83 -6.91 8.17
CA ARG A 40 -10.84 -7.31 9.14
C ARG A 40 -11.11 -6.15 10.10
N GLN A 41 -12.14 -6.28 10.91
CA GLN A 41 -12.50 -5.25 11.87
C GLN A 41 -11.42 -4.97 12.90
N ASP A 42 -10.57 -5.96 13.18
CA ASP A 42 -9.46 -5.80 14.14
C ASP A 42 -8.20 -5.19 13.51
N GLY A 43 -8.24 -4.85 12.23
CA GLY A 43 -7.10 -4.24 11.55
C GLY A 43 -6.15 -5.22 10.89
N SER A 44 -6.39 -6.52 11.02
CA SER A 44 -5.54 -7.51 10.36
C SER A 44 -5.96 -7.69 8.90
N LEU A 45 -5.02 -8.17 8.08
CA LEU A 45 -5.30 -8.46 6.68
C LEU A 45 -6.26 -9.64 6.58
N MET A 46 -7.33 -9.46 5.81
CA MET A 46 -8.30 -10.52 5.56
C MET A 46 -7.76 -11.54 4.57
N LYS A 47 -6.93 -11.09 3.65
CA LYS A 47 -6.31 -11.91 2.62
C LYS A 47 -4.99 -11.28 2.21
N PRO A 48 -4.12 -12.00 1.47
CA PRO A 48 -2.85 -11.42 1.03
C PRO A 48 -3.07 -10.14 0.22
N PRO A 49 -2.20 -9.14 0.38
CA PRO A 49 -2.30 -7.91 -0.41
C PRO A 49 -2.04 -8.21 -1.89
N GLU A 50 -2.69 -7.45 -2.75
CA GLU A 50 -2.62 -7.65 -4.20
C GLU A 50 -2.09 -6.42 -4.91
N VAL A 51 -1.05 -6.60 -5.73
CA VAL A 51 -0.60 -5.55 -6.64
C VAL A 51 -1.57 -5.50 -7.80
N THR A 52 -2.21 -4.34 -8.03
CA THR A 52 -3.25 -4.24 -9.08
C THR A 52 -2.68 -4.49 -10.47
N ASP A 53 -1.44 -4.09 -10.70
CA ASP A 53 -0.76 -4.30 -11.98
C ASP A 53 0.26 -5.44 -11.86
N HIS A 54 -0.18 -6.57 -11.31
CA HIS A 54 0.73 -7.68 -10.99
C HIS A 54 1.41 -8.29 -12.22
N GLN A 55 0.79 -8.18 -13.41
CA GLN A 55 1.39 -8.71 -14.62
C GLN A 55 2.69 -8.00 -14.98
N ARG A 56 2.81 -6.72 -14.62
CA ARG A 56 4.03 -5.95 -14.83
C ARG A 56 5.24 -6.56 -14.11
N MET A 57 4.99 -7.20 -12.98
CA MET A 57 6.06 -7.82 -12.19
C MET A 57 6.75 -8.96 -12.93
N ASN A 58 6.09 -9.54 -13.93
CA ASN A 58 6.62 -10.68 -14.68
C ASN A 58 7.32 -10.27 -15.99
N LYS A 59 7.33 -8.98 -16.32
CA LYS A 59 7.96 -8.49 -17.54
C LYS A 59 9.46 -8.27 -17.33
N PRO A 60 10.33 -8.86 -18.14
CA PRO A 60 11.78 -8.69 -17.98
C PRO A 60 12.23 -7.22 -18.06
N SER A 61 11.51 -6.40 -18.82
CA SER A 61 11.81 -4.97 -18.96
C SER A 61 11.38 -4.14 -17.74
N GLU A 62 10.68 -4.75 -16.78
CA GLU A 62 10.09 -4.05 -15.63
C GLU A 62 10.74 -4.48 -14.30
N LYS A 63 12.04 -4.69 -14.30
CA LYS A 63 12.75 -5.14 -13.10
C LYS A 63 12.63 -4.16 -11.93
N TYR A 64 12.62 -2.86 -12.21
CA TYR A 64 12.47 -1.85 -11.15
C TYR A 64 11.08 -1.88 -10.55
N PHE A 65 10.06 -2.06 -11.39
CA PHE A 65 8.70 -2.19 -10.90
C PHE A 65 8.56 -3.42 -10.00
N LYS A 66 9.15 -4.54 -10.39
CA LYS A 66 9.10 -5.77 -9.58
C LYS A 66 9.73 -5.55 -8.20
N VAL A 67 10.91 -4.94 -8.15
CA VAL A 67 11.59 -4.66 -6.89
C VAL A 67 10.74 -3.74 -6.02
N LEU A 68 10.17 -2.70 -6.61
CA LEU A 68 9.33 -1.75 -5.90
C LEU A 68 8.07 -2.42 -5.36
N ALA A 69 7.42 -3.24 -6.19
CA ALA A 69 6.20 -3.96 -5.80
C ALA A 69 6.46 -4.94 -4.65
N GLU A 70 7.57 -5.67 -4.72
CA GLU A 70 7.94 -6.59 -3.63
C GLU A 70 8.20 -5.84 -2.33
N SER A 71 8.83 -4.66 -2.40
CA SER A 71 9.05 -3.84 -1.21
C SER A 71 7.74 -3.33 -0.61
N ALA A 72 6.79 -2.97 -1.47
CA ALA A 72 5.46 -2.52 -1.02
C ALA A 72 4.70 -3.63 -0.33
N LEU A 73 4.73 -4.84 -0.88
CA LEU A 73 4.08 -6.00 -0.27
C LEU A 73 4.69 -6.32 1.09
N ARG A 74 6.02 -6.21 1.23
CA ARG A 74 6.68 -6.40 2.52
C ARG A 74 6.23 -5.36 3.54
N ALA A 75 6.08 -4.10 3.10
CA ALA A 75 5.61 -3.03 3.98
C ALA A 75 4.22 -3.33 4.54
N VAL A 76 3.31 -3.78 3.68
CA VAL A 76 1.95 -4.11 4.10
C VAL A 76 1.97 -5.24 5.12
N ARG A 77 2.73 -6.30 4.86
CA ARG A 77 2.82 -7.42 5.79
C ARG A 77 3.48 -7.05 7.12
N ARG A 78 4.46 -6.17 7.08
CA ARG A 78 5.20 -5.74 8.27
C ARG A 78 4.33 -4.95 9.23
N CYS A 79 3.39 -4.16 8.71
CA CYS A 79 2.50 -3.34 9.52
C CYS A 79 1.17 -4.02 9.87
N ASP A 80 1.01 -5.27 9.54
CA ASP A 80 -0.19 -6.05 9.87
C ASP A 80 -0.07 -6.61 11.30
N PRO A 81 -1.03 -6.38 12.21
CA PRO A 81 -2.26 -5.59 12.04
C PRO A 81 -2.02 -4.09 12.28
N ILE A 82 -2.87 -3.28 11.67
CA ILE A 82 -2.85 -1.84 11.91
C ILE A 82 -3.84 -1.48 13.01
N LYS A 83 -3.73 -0.23 13.51
CA LYS A 83 -4.72 0.31 14.43
C LYS A 83 -5.91 0.83 13.63
N THR A 84 -7.10 0.36 13.99
CA THR A 84 -8.30 0.68 13.24
C THR A 84 -8.93 1.99 13.70
N PRO A 85 -9.56 2.73 12.78
CA PRO A 85 -10.44 3.82 13.16
C PRO A 85 -11.76 3.29 13.70
N SER A 86 -12.79 4.12 13.78
CA SER A 86 -14.08 3.71 14.31
C SER A 86 -14.64 2.50 13.57
N ILE A 87 -15.05 1.47 14.32
CA ILE A 87 -15.64 0.25 13.77
C ILE A 87 -17.00 0.53 13.12
N ASP A 88 -17.67 1.61 13.51
CA ASP A 88 -18.96 1.99 12.94
C ASP A 88 -18.85 2.31 11.44
N ARG A 89 -17.64 2.60 10.97
CA ARG A 89 -17.38 2.92 9.57
C ARG A 89 -16.58 1.85 8.86
N TYR A 90 -16.61 0.64 9.37
CA TYR A 90 -15.83 -0.47 8.82
C TYR A 90 -16.07 -0.66 7.31
N GLU A 91 -17.32 -0.55 6.84
CA GLU A 91 -17.64 -0.71 5.43
C GLU A 91 -16.90 0.30 4.54
N ASP A 92 -16.57 1.47 5.10
CA ASP A 92 -15.89 2.53 4.35
C ASP A 92 -14.38 2.28 4.23
N TRP A 93 -13.77 1.54 5.15
CA TRP A 93 -12.32 1.36 5.15
C TRP A 93 -11.87 -0.11 5.05
N LYS A 94 -12.80 -1.05 4.96
CA LYS A 94 -12.44 -2.48 4.91
C LYS A 94 -11.66 -2.87 3.64
N THR A 95 -11.84 -2.14 2.56
CA THR A 95 -11.10 -2.36 1.31
C THR A 95 -10.52 -1.04 0.84
N LEU A 96 -9.20 -0.99 0.69
CA LEU A 96 -8.49 0.23 0.31
C LEU A 96 -7.43 -0.06 -0.72
N GLN A 97 -7.07 0.98 -1.48
CA GLN A 97 -5.91 0.95 -2.35
C GLN A 97 -4.82 1.84 -1.77
N LEU A 98 -3.63 1.28 -1.65
CA LEU A 98 -2.44 2.01 -1.21
C LEU A 98 -1.58 2.33 -2.42
N ASN A 99 -1.10 3.57 -2.50
CA ASN A 99 -0.21 4.00 -3.56
C ASN A 99 1.20 4.18 -3.01
N PHE A 100 2.12 3.33 -3.44
CA PHE A 100 3.52 3.40 -3.05
C PHE A 100 4.28 4.12 -4.15
N ASP A 101 4.50 5.41 -3.94
CA ASP A 101 5.19 6.29 -4.88
C ASP A 101 6.46 6.83 -4.22
N PRO A 102 7.66 6.39 -4.65
CA PRO A 102 8.91 6.82 -4.02
C PRO A 102 9.10 8.33 -4.06
N ARG A 103 8.61 8.99 -5.10
CA ARG A 103 8.79 10.43 -5.27
C ARG A 103 8.06 11.23 -4.21
N VAL A 104 6.87 10.78 -3.83
CA VAL A 104 6.04 11.48 -2.83
C VAL A 104 6.68 11.40 -1.45
N ILE A 105 7.21 10.25 -1.10
CA ILE A 105 7.73 9.97 0.24
C ILE A 105 9.12 10.57 0.45
N LEU A 106 9.92 10.67 -0.61
CA LEU A 106 11.29 11.20 -0.53
C LEU A 106 11.38 12.73 -0.55
N ARG A 107 10.26 13.41 -0.73
CA ARG A 107 10.21 14.88 -0.72
C ARG A 107 10.31 15.45 0.66
#